data_f088ecf89d0d5663fddcda650ca9a30a
#
_entry.id   f088ecf89d0d5663fddcda650ca9a30a
#
_cell.length_a   1.000
_cell.length_b   1.000
_cell.length_c   1.000
_cell.angle_alpha   90.00
_cell.angle_beta   90.00
_cell.angle_gamma   90.00
#
_symmetry.space_group_name_H-M   'P 1'
#
loop_
_entity.id
_entity.type
_entity.pdbx_description
1 polymer ?
#
loop_
_entity_poly.entity_id
_entity_poly.type
_entity_poly.pdbx_seq_one_letter_code
_entity_poly.pdbx_strand_id
1 'polypeptide(L)'
;MVGAPLRGRVVIVDDVITDGAAKRESVELLRVHGAEPAAVLIALDRMERSGGKDGALSERSAVEEFTRDYGVPVLTVATLVDLLQYLDVSGDSALAPYRQAVAAYRQRYGV
;
A
#
# COMPACT_ATOMS: atom_id res chain seq x y z
N MET A 1 -6.89 23.71 -3.94
CA MET A 1 -6.73 22.42 -4.67
C MET A 1 -6.60 22.70 -6.15
N VAL A 2 -5.72 21.98 -6.82
CA VAL A 2 -5.44 22.12 -8.24
C VAL A 2 -6.13 21.00 -9.01
N GLY A 3 -6.75 21.32 -10.15
CA GLY A 3 -7.39 20.33 -11.02
C GLY A 3 -8.92 20.46 -11.03
N ALA A 4 -9.58 19.35 -11.32
CA ALA A 4 -11.03 19.30 -11.39
C ALA A 4 -11.68 19.33 -10.01
N PRO A 5 -12.94 19.81 -9.90
CA PRO A 5 -13.67 19.73 -8.64
C PRO A 5 -13.80 18.29 -8.14
N LEU A 6 -13.71 18.09 -6.82
CA LEU A 6 -13.92 16.79 -6.20
C LEU A 6 -15.43 16.52 -6.10
N ARG A 7 -15.91 15.58 -6.88
CA ARG A 7 -17.32 15.15 -6.86
C ARG A 7 -17.48 13.74 -7.42
N GLY A 8 -18.55 13.08 -7.05
CA GLY A 8 -18.83 11.74 -7.52
C GLY A 8 -17.90 10.71 -6.92
N ARG A 9 -17.67 9.63 -7.64
CA ARG A 9 -16.76 8.55 -7.23
C ARG A 9 -15.36 8.85 -7.73
N VAL A 10 -14.40 8.80 -6.81
CA VAL A 10 -13.01 9.18 -7.07
C VAL A 10 -12.09 8.03 -6.72
N VAL A 11 -11.11 7.75 -7.57
CA VAL A 11 -10.02 6.80 -7.30
C VAL A 11 -8.82 7.58 -6.80
N ILE A 12 -8.26 7.17 -5.68
CA ILE A 12 -7.01 7.71 -5.14
C ILE A 12 -5.87 6.91 -5.75
N VAL A 13 -4.90 7.59 -6.37
CA VAL A 13 -3.73 6.95 -6.99
C VAL A 13 -2.48 7.39 -6.24
N ASP A 14 -1.66 6.42 -5.83
CA ASP A 14 -0.40 6.70 -5.13
C ASP A 14 0.62 5.59 -5.39
N ASP A 15 1.81 5.72 -4.81
CA ASP A 15 2.89 4.74 -4.97
C ASP A 15 2.74 3.56 -3.99
N VAL A 16 2.70 3.82 -2.69
CA VAL A 16 2.62 2.80 -1.63
C VAL A 16 1.71 3.27 -0.50
N ILE A 17 1.33 2.33 0.37
CA ILE A 17 0.75 2.62 1.69
C ILE A 17 1.72 2.12 2.75
N THR A 18 2.14 3.01 3.65
CA THR A 18 2.98 2.64 4.79
C THR A 18 2.16 2.45 6.07
N ASP A 19 1.64 3.54 6.61
CA ASP A 19 0.79 3.51 7.82
C ASP A 19 -0.66 3.94 7.54
N GLY A 20 -0.95 4.32 6.30
CA GLY A 20 -2.27 4.76 5.89
C GLY A 20 -2.63 6.20 6.24
N ALA A 21 -1.76 6.96 6.94
CA ALA A 21 -2.09 8.31 7.39
C ALA A 21 -2.42 9.25 6.25
N ALA A 22 -1.60 9.27 5.19
CA ALA A 22 -1.83 10.12 4.03
C ALA A 22 -3.12 9.74 3.29
N LYS A 23 -3.43 8.45 3.23
CA LYS A 23 -4.65 7.95 2.59
C LYS A 23 -5.89 8.28 3.43
N ARG A 24 -5.77 8.28 4.75
CA ARG A 24 -6.85 8.71 5.65
C ARG A 24 -7.21 10.16 5.41
N GLU A 25 -6.21 11.03 5.33
CA GLU A 25 -6.42 12.44 5.00
C GLU A 25 -7.10 12.62 3.65
N SER A 26 -6.71 11.85 2.64
CA SER A 26 -7.31 11.89 1.32
C SER A 26 -8.78 11.44 1.35
N VAL A 27 -9.12 10.38 2.07
CA VAL A 27 -10.49 9.91 2.22
C VAL A 27 -11.36 10.96 2.91
N GLU A 28 -10.85 11.55 3.99
CA GLU A 28 -11.58 12.58 4.73
C GLU A 28 -11.80 13.82 3.87
N LEU A 29 -10.79 14.25 3.11
CA LEU A 29 -10.90 15.38 2.20
C LEU A 29 -11.98 15.16 1.15
N LEU A 30 -12.02 13.97 0.54
CA LEU A 30 -13.06 13.62 -0.43
C LEU A 30 -14.45 13.69 0.19
N ARG A 31 -14.64 13.11 1.37
CA ARG A 31 -15.92 13.09 2.05
C ARG A 31 -16.41 14.48 2.44
N VAL A 32 -15.49 15.34 2.90
CA VAL A 32 -15.81 16.74 3.21
C VAL A 32 -16.33 17.49 1.97
N HIS A 33 -15.81 17.17 0.79
CA HIS A 33 -16.26 17.77 -0.47
C HIS A 33 -17.46 17.07 -1.11
N GLY A 34 -18.05 16.08 -0.43
CA GLY A 34 -19.19 15.32 -0.95
C GLY A 34 -18.84 14.29 -2.00
N ALA A 35 -17.56 13.99 -2.18
CA ALA A 35 -17.09 12.93 -3.08
C ALA A 35 -16.98 11.59 -2.33
N GLU A 36 -17.09 10.49 -3.07
CA GLU A 36 -16.95 9.14 -2.51
C GLU A 36 -15.65 8.51 -2.99
N PRO A 37 -14.79 8.03 -2.08
CA PRO A 37 -13.63 7.25 -2.49
C PRO A 37 -14.07 5.88 -3.00
N ALA A 38 -13.89 5.63 -4.29
CA ALA A 38 -14.30 4.37 -4.92
C ALA A 38 -13.27 3.26 -4.72
N ALA A 39 -11.99 3.61 -4.77
CA ALA A 39 -10.88 2.70 -4.58
C ALA A 39 -9.59 3.48 -4.36
N VAL A 40 -8.58 2.80 -3.86
CA VAL A 40 -7.19 3.27 -3.86
C VAL A 40 -6.40 2.38 -4.79
N LEU A 41 -5.66 2.97 -5.73
CA LEU A 41 -4.76 2.25 -6.62
C LEU A 41 -3.33 2.62 -6.25
N ILE A 42 -2.52 1.64 -5.90
CA ILE A 42 -1.11 1.82 -5.57
C ILE A 42 -0.22 1.02 -6.52
N ALA A 43 1.01 1.48 -6.70
CA ALA A 43 1.95 0.82 -7.58
C ALA A 43 2.46 -0.49 -6.97
N LEU A 44 2.77 -0.48 -5.69
CA LEU A 44 3.35 -1.63 -5.00
C LEU A 44 2.74 -1.80 -3.61
N ASP A 45 2.23 -2.99 -3.33
CA ASP A 45 1.89 -3.41 -1.97
C ASP A 45 3.11 -4.14 -1.39
N ARG A 46 3.79 -3.50 -0.44
CA ARG A 46 4.97 -4.08 0.23
C ARG A 46 4.60 -5.14 1.25
N MET A 47 3.32 -5.35 1.50
CA MET A 47 2.81 -6.37 2.43
C MET A 47 3.42 -6.24 3.83
N GLU A 48 3.76 -5.02 4.23
CA GLU A 48 4.32 -4.74 5.54
C GLU A 48 3.23 -4.64 6.59
N ARG A 49 3.53 -5.15 7.77
CA ARG A 49 2.64 -4.98 8.91
C ARG A 49 2.55 -3.52 9.31
N SER A 50 1.34 -3.08 9.63
CA SER A 50 1.13 -1.75 10.15
C SER A 50 1.83 -1.62 11.52
N GLY A 51 2.61 -0.56 11.69
CA GLY A 51 3.31 -0.28 12.94
C GLY A 51 2.47 0.59 13.87
N GLY A 52 2.35 0.20 15.14
CA GLY A 52 1.75 1.03 16.16
C GLY A 52 2.70 2.11 16.64
N LYS A 53 2.17 3.16 17.27
CA LYS A 53 2.98 4.24 17.85
C LYS A 53 3.90 3.75 18.98
N ASP A 54 3.57 2.62 19.56
CA ASP A 54 4.36 1.96 20.63
C ASP A 54 5.40 0.98 20.07
N GLY A 55 5.55 0.90 18.75
CA GLY A 55 6.47 0.01 18.07
C GLY A 55 5.98 -1.42 17.90
N ALA A 56 4.80 -1.76 18.39
CA ALA A 56 4.19 -3.06 18.15
C ALA A 56 3.69 -3.18 16.71
N LEU A 57 3.99 -4.31 16.05
CA LEU A 57 3.51 -4.57 14.70
C LEU A 57 2.14 -5.24 14.75
N SER A 58 1.22 -4.77 13.92
CA SER A 58 -0.08 -5.38 13.73
C SER A 58 0.05 -6.75 13.04
N GLU A 59 -0.92 -7.62 13.23
CA GLU A 59 -1.03 -8.86 12.46
C GLU A 59 -1.44 -8.61 11.01
N ARG A 60 -1.97 -7.42 10.71
CA ARG A 60 -2.41 -7.02 9.38
C ARG A 60 -1.42 -6.09 8.71
N SER A 61 -1.37 -6.14 7.38
CA SER A 61 -0.62 -5.15 6.61
C SER A 61 -1.31 -3.79 6.67
N ALA A 62 -0.58 -2.73 6.30
CA ALA A 62 -1.14 -1.39 6.20
C ALA A 62 -2.31 -1.33 5.21
N VAL A 63 -2.23 -2.07 4.11
CA VAL A 63 -3.31 -2.18 3.12
C VAL A 63 -4.54 -2.85 3.73
N GLU A 64 -4.36 -3.96 4.43
CA GLU A 64 -5.46 -4.68 5.07
C GLU A 64 -6.16 -3.84 6.12
N GLU A 65 -5.41 -3.12 6.95
CA GLU A 65 -5.98 -2.23 7.97
C GLU A 65 -6.75 -1.07 7.35
N PHE A 66 -6.20 -0.45 6.31
CA PHE A 66 -6.89 0.64 5.62
C PHE A 66 -8.22 0.17 5.04
N THR A 67 -8.24 -0.97 4.35
CA THR A 67 -9.46 -1.54 3.78
C THR A 67 -10.50 -1.84 4.86
N ARG A 68 -10.06 -2.38 5.99
CA ARG A 68 -10.94 -2.68 7.13
C ARG A 68 -11.54 -1.41 7.73
N ASP A 69 -10.71 -0.38 7.92
CA ASP A 69 -11.13 0.83 8.64
C ASP A 69 -12.06 1.71 7.81
N TYR A 70 -11.85 1.77 6.50
CA TYR A 70 -12.59 2.68 5.62
C TYR A 70 -13.57 1.99 4.68
N GLY A 71 -13.49 0.68 4.53
CA GLY A 71 -14.32 -0.06 3.60
C GLY A 71 -14.03 0.26 2.13
N VAL A 72 -12.87 0.83 1.84
CA VAL A 72 -12.45 1.22 0.49
C VAL A 72 -11.47 0.18 -0.03
N PRO A 73 -11.73 -0.43 -1.20
CA PRO A 73 -10.82 -1.44 -1.74
C PRO A 73 -9.49 -0.79 -2.17
N VAL A 74 -8.41 -1.51 -1.93
CA VAL A 74 -7.08 -1.14 -2.39
C VAL A 74 -6.68 -2.10 -3.50
N LEU A 75 -6.39 -1.56 -4.68
CA LEU A 75 -5.90 -2.30 -5.83
C LEU A 75 -4.42 -2.00 -5.99
N THR A 76 -3.64 -3.01 -6.36
CA THR A 76 -2.20 -2.84 -6.56
C THR A 76 -1.78 -3.36 -7.93
N VAL A 77 -0.80 -2.68 -8.53
CA VAL A 77 -0.19 -3.15 -9.78
C VAL A 77 0.70 -4.36 -9.50
N ALA A 78 1.49 -4.31 -8.41
CA ALA A 78 2.38 -5.40 -8.01
C ALA A 78 2.43 -5.52 -6.49
N THR A 79 2.82 -6.70 -6.00
CA THR A 79 3.02 -6.98 -4.58
C THR A 79 4.48 -7.34 -4.30
N LEU A 80 4.83 -7.41 -3.03
CA LEU A 80 6.16 -7.90 -2.63
C LEU A 80 6.39 -9.35 -3.07
N VAL A 81 5.33 -10.16 -3.11
CA VAL A 81 5.41 -11.54 -3.64
C VAL A 81 5.80 -11.53 -5.11
N ASP A 82 5.20 -10.64 -5.90
CA ASP A 82 5.54 -10.50 -7.33
C ASP A 82 7.01 -10.09 -7.50
N LEU A 83 7.50 -9.17 -6.68
CA LEU A 83 8.88 -8.75 -6.70
C LEU A 83 9.83 -9.91 -6.38
N LEU A 84 9.53 -10.70 -5.37
CA LEU A 84 10.33 -11.87 -5.01
C LEU A 84 10.36 -12.90 -6.15
N GLN A 85 9.21 -13.15 -6.80
CA GLN A 85 9.14 -14.03 -7.95
C GLN A 85 9.99 -13.52 -9.12
N TYR A 86 9.95 -12.22 -9.38
CA TYR A 86 10.78 -11.61 -10.41
C TYR A 86 12.26 -11.80 -10.13
N LEU A 87 12.71 -11.58 -8.89
CA LEU A 87 14.10 -11.79 -8.48
C LEU A 87 14.54 -13.24 -8.61
N ASP A 88 13.62 -14.20 -8.40
CA ASP A 88 13.90 -15.63 -8.58
C ASP A 88 14.12 -16.01 -10.04
N VAL A 89 13.38 -15.42 -10.97
CA VAL A 89 13.36 -15.85 -12.38
C VAL A 89 14.18 -14.94 -13.30
N SER A 90 14.64 -13.78 -12.83
CA SER A 90 15.26 -12.78 -13.70
C SER A 90 16.57 -13.24 -14.33
N GLY A 91 17.31 -14.15 -13.70
CA GLY A 91 18.61 -14.59 -14.18
C GLY A 91 19.69 -13.49 -14.20
N ASP A 92 19.38 -12.30 -13.75
CA ASP A 92 20.34 -11.19 -13.70
C ASP A 92 21.19 -11.31 -12.43
N SER A 93 22.47 -11.56 -12.61
CA SER A 93 23.40 -11.72 -11.48
C SER A 93 23.55 -10.46 -10.65
N ALA A 94 23.29 -9.27 -11.21
CA ALA A 94 23.33 -8.02 -10.46
C ALA A 94 22.21 -7.92 -9.43
N LEU A 95 21.09 -8.60 -9.65
CA LEU A 95 19.94 -8.60 -8.74
C LEU A 95 19.98 -9.71 -7.69
N ALA A 96 20.79 -10.75 -7.91
CA ALA A 96 20.83 -11.92 -7.02
C ALA A 96 21.08 -11.57 -5.54
N PRO A 97 21.97 -10.62 -5.17
CA PRO A 97 22.17 -10.26 -3.78
C PRO A 97 20.95 -9.63 -3.12
N TYR A 98 20.11 -8.97 -3.89
CA TYR A 98 18.94 -8.27 -3.35
C TYR A 98 17.79 -9.21 -2.99
N ARG A 99 17.73 -10.37 -3.62
CA ARG A 99 16.69 -11.36 -3.32
C ARG A 99 16.69 -11.77 -1.85
N GLN A 100 17.85 -12.08 -1.29
CA GLN A 100 17.95 -12.46 0.11
C GLN A 100 17.61 -11.29 1.04
N ALA A 101 18.06 -10.08 0.69
CA ALA A 101 17.76 -8.89 1.47
C ALA A 101 16.25 -8.60 1.51
N VAL A 102 15.56 -8.71 0.36
CA VAL A 102 14.11 -8.51 0.28
C VAL A 102 13.36 -9.61 1.02
N ALA A 103 13.78 -10.85 0.88
CA ALA A 103 13.17 -11.98 1.59
C ALA A 103 13.32 -11.85 3.11
N ALA A 104 14.49 -11.45 3.59
CA ALA A 104 14.74 -11.19 5.01
C ALA A 104 13.89 -10.05 5.55
N TYR A 105 13.76 -8.99 4.76
CA TYR A 105 12.92 -7.84 5.12
C TYR A 105 11.45 -8.25 5.26
N ARG A 106 10.94 -9.03 4.32
CA ARG A 106 9.57 -9.54 4.37
C ARG A 106 9.35 -10.42 5.59
N GLN A 107 10.31 -11.29 5.90
CA GLN A 107 10.23 -12.19 7.07
C GLN A 107 10.11 -11.39 8.37
N ARG A 108 10.80 -10.26 8.45
CA ARG A 108 10.79 -9.40 9.65
C ARG A 108 9.57 -8.50 9.76
N TYR A 109 9.14 -7.91 8.67
CA TYR A 109 8.11 -6.86 8.67
C TYR A 109 6.84 -7.23 7.92
N GLY A 110 6.85 -8.27 7.13
CA GLY A 110 5.76 -8.62 6.25
C GLY A 110 4.68 -9.50 6.87
N VAL A 111 3.63 -9.65 6.11
CA VAL A 111 2.54 -10.57 6.38
C VAL A 111 2.62 -11.78 5.46
#